data_6401a76b465e3ec6743feb6931e0a542
#
_entry.id   6401a76b465e3ec6743feb6931e0a542
#
_cell.length_a   1.000
_cell.length_b   1.000
_cell.length_c   1.000
_cell.angle_alpha   90.00
_cell.angle_beta   90.00
_cell.angle_gamma   90.00
#
_symmetry.space_group_name_H-M   'P 1'
#
loop_
_entity.id
_entity.type
_entity.pdbx_description
1 polymer ?
#
loop_
_entity_poly.entity_id
_entity_poly.type
_entity_poly.pdbx_seq_one_letter_code
_entity_poly.pdbx_strand_id
1 'polypeptide(L)'
;EETDHHLTKRERRRQRQQQQEEKKSAIMRRKRNKPIIGLSLAALIIIGGIAWLIIAGLKSQNTDVSNSGTPKVKINQTEYDFGDISMANGKVNYTFEIKNEGDGDLIIDSIWTSCHCTTARLQIGKKKSPEFGMDKLSTDQKIAPGETGVLEVIFNPAFHGHAGMGAITRAVYLSTNDPNNKQIEVRVSADVSS
;
A
#
# COMPACT_ATOMS: atom_id res chain seq x y z
N GLU A 1 -51.41 1.84 67.60
CA GLU A 1 -52.80 1.53 67.18
C GLU A 1 -52.87 1.55 65.66
N GLU A 2 -52.82 0.34 65.14
CA GLU A 2 -52.83 0.10 63.70
C GLU A 2 -54.31 -0.08 63.27
N THR A 3 -54.86 0.92 62.60
CA THR A 3 -56.22 0.87 62.07
C THR A 3 -56.28 0.02 60.81
N ASP A 4 -56.62 -1.26 61.01
CA ASP A 4 -56.93 -2.20 59.93
C ASP A 4 -58.16 -1.72 59.13
N HIS A 5 -57.95 -1.00 58.02
CA HIS A 5 -59.01 -0.54 57.14
C HIS A 5 -59.56 -1.72 56.30
N HIS A 6 -60.56 -2.37 56.85
CA HIS A 6 -61.28 -3.47 56.23
C HIS A 6 -62.01 -2.93 54.92
N LEU A 7 -61.40 -3.02 53.80
CA LEU A 7 -61.96 -2.62 52.46
C LEU A 7 -63.33 -3.32 52.25
N THR A 8 -64.31 -2.55 51.84
CA THR A 8 -65.62 -3.08 51.52
C THR A 8 -65.64 -4.02 50.32
N LYS A 9 -66.60 -4.93 50.23
CA LYS A 9 -66.69 -5.90 49.08
C LYS A 9 -66.74 -5.22 47.74
N ARG A 10 -67.23 -3.95 47.65
CA ARG A 10 -67.27 -3.13 46.44
C ARG A 10 -65.90 -2.56 46.04
N GLU A 11 -65.12 -2.14 47.06
CA GLU A 11 -63.76 -1.62 46.85
C GLU A 11 -62.80 -2.71 46.36
N ARG A 12 -62.86 -3.89 46.94
CA ARG A 12 -62.09 -5.06 46.47
C ARG A 12 -62.40 -5.46 45.03
N ARG A 13 -63.66 -5.33 44.60
CA ARG A 13 -64.06 -5.60 43.20
C ARG A 13 -63.48 -4.54 42.29
N ARG A 14 -63.50 -3.24 42.63
CA ARG A 14 -62.93 -2.14 41.83
C ARG A 14 -61.42 -2.30 41.72
N GLN A 15 -60.70 -2.62 42.78
CA GLN A 15 -59.27 -2.87 42.73
C GLN A 15 -58.91 -4.05 41.81
N ARG A 16 -59.65 -5.14 41.86
CA ARG A 16 -59.46 -6.27 40.97
C ARG A 16 -59.70 -5.92 39.49
N GLN A 17 -60.69 -5.10 39.22
CA GLN A 17 -60.95 -4.62 37.85
C GLN A 17 -59.85 -3.70 37.34
N GLN A 18 -59.40 -2.74 38.13
CA GLN A 18 -58.27 -1.88 37.80
C GLN A 18 -56.95 -2.68 37.54
N GLN A 19 -56.64 -3.63 38.40
CA GLN A 19 -55.46 -4.52 38.18
C GLN A 19 -55.59 -5.36 36.90
N GLN A 20 -56.79 -5.77 36.50
CA GLN A 20 -57.00 -6.52 35.26
C GLN A 20 -56.84 -5.62 34.05
N GLU A 21 -57.31 -4.38 34.10
CA GLU A 21 -57.12 -3.41 33.02
C GLU A 21 -55.69 -2.99 32.84
N GLU A 22 -54.95 -2.76 33.93
CA GLU A 22 -53.50 -2.49 33.91
C GLU A 22 -52.70 -3.65 33.30
N LYS A 23 -53.01 -4.89 33.68
CA LYS A 23 -52.37 -6.08 33.10
C LYS A 23 -52.69 -6.22 31.61
N LYS A 24 -53.91 -5.96 31.19
CA LYS A 24 -54.31 -6.00 29.74
C LYS A 24 -53.59 -4.90 28.96
N SER A 25 -53.50 -3.69 29.45
CA SER A 25 -52.81 -2.57 28.80
C SER A 25 -51.30 -2.82 28.71
N ALA A 26 -50.65 -3.39 29.77
CA ALA A 26 -49.25 -3.74 29.75
C ALA A 26 -48.93 -4.86 28.73
N ILE A 27 -49.80 -5.86 28.61
CA ILE A 27 -49.66 -6.92 27.59
C ILE A 27 -49.79 -6.38 26.17
N MET A 28 -50.75 -5.49 25.93
CA MET A 28 -50.94 -4.84 24.62
C MET A 28 -49.77 -3.93 24.22
N ARG A 29 -49.21 -3.17 25.18
CA ARG A 29 -48.03 -2.33 24.98
C ARG A 29 -46.79 -3.16 24.65
N ARG A 30 -46.61 -4.31 25.31
CA ARG A 30 -45.50 -5.25 25.03
C ARG A 30 -45.61 -5.93 23.65
N LYS A 31 -46.84 -6.20 23.19
CA LYS A 31 -47.10 -6.83 21.89
C LYS A 31 -46.89 -5.84 20.72
N ARG A 32 -47.16 -4.53 20.92
CA ARG A 32 -47.02 -3.50 19.93
C ARG A 32 -45.55 -3.13 19.62
N ASN A 33 -44.69 -3.26 20.61
CA ASN A 33 -43.26 -2.87 20.46
C ASN A 33 -42.35 -3.99 19.93
N LYS A 34 -42.81 -5.25 19.92
CA LYS A 34 -41.98 -6.38 19.42
C LYS A 34 -41.67 -6.33 17.92
N PRO A 35 -42.59 -6.00 16.99
CA PRO A 35 -42.29 -5.96 15.57
C PRO A 35 -41.36 -4.79 15.17
N ILE A 36 -41.43 -3.66 15.89
CA ILE A 36 -40.62 -2.47 15.54
C ILE A 36 -39.13 -2.70 15.88
N ILE A 37 -38.84 -3.39 16.99
CA ILE A 37 -37.44 -3.69 17.40
C ILE A 37 -36.82 -4.73 16.44
N GLY A 38 -37.59 -5.71 15.99
CA GLY A 38 -37.13 -6.71 15.01
C GLY A 38 -36.82 -6.13 13.63
N LEU A 39 -37.66 -5.17 13.15
CA LEU A 39 -37.45 -4.52 11.86
C LEU A 39 -36.21 -3.59 11.88
N SER A 40 -35.97 -2.89 12.98
CA SER A 40 -34.79 -2.00 13.11
C SER A 40 -33.48 -2.78 13.18
N LEU A 41 -33.45 -3.94 13.85
CA LEU A 41 -32.28 -4.83 13.89
C LEU A 41 -31.98 -5.44 12.49
N ALA A 42 -33.00 -5.89 11.78
CA ALA A 42 -32.85 -6.41 10.42
C ALA A 42 -32.35 -5.34 9.45
N ALA A 43 -32.86 -4.10 9.53
CA ALA A 43 -32.39 -2.98 8.71
C ALA A 43 -30.92 -2.64 9.00
N LEU A 44 -30.45 -2.64 10.25
CA LEU A 44 -29.08 -2.39 10.63
C LEU A 44 -28.13 -3.50 10.12
N ILE A 45 -28.57 -4.77 10.13
CA ILE A 45 -27.76 -5.89 9.59
C ILE A 45 -27.65 -5.76 8.06
N ILE A 46 -28.73 -5.37 7.36
CA ILE A 46 -28.69 -5.19 5.90
C ILE A 46 -27.80 -4.01 5.53
N ILE A 47 -27.91 -2.86 6.21
CA ILE A 47 -27.07 -1.68 5.96
C ILE A 47 -25.61 -1.98 6.29
N GLY A 48 -25.34 -2.65 7.41
CA GLY A 48 -23.99 -3.09 7.79
C GLY A 48 -23.41 -4.09 6.80
N GLY A 49 -24.21 -5.03 6.30
CA GLY A 49 -23.82 -6.00 5.26
C GLY A 49 -23.51 -5.34 3.92
N ILE A 50 -24.33 -4.38 3.49
CA ILE A 50 -24.09 -3.61 2.25
C ILE A 50 -22.84 -2.72 2.40
N ALA A 51 -22.66 -2.04 3.53
CA ALA A 51 -21.47 -1.24 3.80
C ALA A 51 -20.21 -2.12 3.82
N TRP A 52 -20.29 -3.32 4.44
CA TRP A 52 -19.18 -4.27 4.43
C TRP A 52 -18.86 -4.80 3.02
N LEU A 53 -19.88 -5.09 2.19
CA LEU A 53 -19.70 -5.48 0.78
C LEU A 53 -19.09 -4.36 -0.06
N ILE A 54 -19.49 -3.11 0.16
CA ILE A 54 -18.91 -1.94 -0.51
C ILE A 54 -17.44 -1.76 -0.08
N ILE A 55 -17.13 -1.86 1.22
CA ILE A 55 -15.76 -1.74 1.73
C ILE A 55 -14.89 -2.94 1.30
N ALA A 56 -15.46 -4.16 1.24
CA ALA A 56 -14.78 -5.34 0.73
C ALA A 56 -14.56 -5.29 -0.79
N GLY A 57 -15.50 -4.68 -1.53
CA GLY A 57 -15.37 -4.46 -2.98
C GLY A 57 -14.39 -3.34 -3.34
N LEU A 58 -14.16 -2.35 -2.44
CA LEU A 58 -13.16 -1.30 -2.57
C LEU A 58 -11.76 -1.75 -2.11
N LYS A 59 -11.63 -2.92 -1.48
CA LYS A 59 -10.34 -3.56 -1.30
C LYS A 59 -9.89 -3.99 -2.69
N SER A 60 -9.13 -3.10 -3.33
CA SER A 60 -8.46 -3.27 -4.61
C SER A 60 -8.09 -4.72 -4.78
N GLN A 61 -8.77 -5.40 -5.67
CA GLN A 61 -8.24 -6.60 -6.28
C GLN A 61 -6.98 -6.14 -7.01
N ASN A 62 -5.80 -6.37 -6.41
CA ASN A 62 -4.61 -6.55 -7.18
C ASN A 62 -4.84 -7.81 -8.03
N THR A 63 -5.69 -7.69 -9.04
CA THR A 63 -5.64 -8.56 -10.18
C THR A 63 -4.33 -8.19 -10.85
N ASP A 64 -3.37 -9.08 -10.81
CA ASP A 64 -2.26 -9.12 -11.76
C ASP A 64 -2.86 -9.32 -13.17
N VAL A 65 -3.53 -8.29 -13.66
CA VAL A 65 -3.89 -8.19 -15.07
C VAL A 65 -2.57 -7.88 -15.76
N SER A 66 -1.91 -8.93 -16.22
CA SER A 66 -0.78 -8.81 -17.13
C SER A 66 -1.29 -8.05 -18.36
N ASN A 67 -0.91 -6.81 -18.49
CA ASN A 67 -1.30 -5.98 -19.61
C ASN A 67 -0.48 -6.46 -20.81
N SER A 68 -1.12 -7.20 -21.72
CA SER A 68 -0.47 -7.88 -22.86
C SER A 68 -0.05 -6.93 -24.00
N GLY A 69 -0.05 -5.61 -23.77
CA GLY A 69 0.47 -4.61 -24.69
C GLY A 69 2.00 -4.64 -24.81
N THR A 70 2.54 -3.69 -25.55
CA THR A 70 3.99 -3.54 -25.76
C THR A 70 4.57 -2.55 -24.75
N PRO A 71 5.51 -2.98 -23.88
CA PRO A 71 6.18 -2.06 -22.97
C PRO A 71 7.11 -1.14 -23.73
N LYS A 72 7.26 0.09 -23.23
CA LYS A 72 8.18 1.09 -23.78
C LYS A 72 8.82 1.86 -22.63
N VAL A 73 10.09 1.60 -22.40
CA VAL A 73 10.84 2.31 -21.37
C VAL A 73 11.26 3.69 -21.86
N LYS A 74 11.18 4.68 -20.96
CA LYS A 74 11.77 6.00 -21.12
C LYS A 74 12.51 6.40 -19.88
N ILE A 75 13.74 6.90 -20.07
CA ILE A 75 14.58 7.51 -19.04
C ILE A 75 14.99 8.88 -19.56
N ASN A 76 14.68 9.93 -18.81
CA ASN A 76 14.97 11.30 -19.24
C ASN A 76 16.45 11.67 -19.08
N GLN A 77 17.11 11.03 -18.12
CA GLN A 77 18.52 11.24 -17.78
C GLN A 77 19.16 9.89 -17.49
N THR A 78 20.27 9.58 -18.15
CA THR A 78 21.01 8.30 -17.98
C THR A 78 22.35 8.50 -17.30
N GLU A 79 22.78 9.72 -17.05
CA GLU A 79 24.07 10.03 -16.43
C GLU A 79 23.88 11.10 -15.36
N TYR A 80 24.64 10.97 -14.25
CA TYR A 80 24.69 11.96 -13.20
C TYR A 80 26.13 12.10 -12.66
N ASP A 81 26.58 13.34 -12.49
CA ASP A 81 27.90 13.63 -11.93
C ASP A 81 27.75 14.19 -10.51
N PHE A 82 28.38 13.53 -9.55
CA PHE A 82 28.44 14.01 -8.17
C PHE A 82 29.45 15.14 -7.97
N GLY A 83 30.32 15.39 -8.99
CA GLY A 83 31.44 16.32 -8.88
C GLY A 83 32.50 15.84 -7.88
N ASP A 84 33.13 16.77 -7.16
CA ASP A 84 34.16 16.50 -6.17
C ASP A 84 33.53 15.96 -4.89
N ILE A 85 33.89 14.76 -4.48
CA ILE A 85 33.40 14.11 -3.25
C ILE A 85 34.56 13.56 -2.42
N SER A 86 34.45 13.66 -1.07
CA SER A 86 35.44 13.07 -0.16
C SER A 86 34.96 11.72 0.38
N MET A 87 35.88 10.75 0.49
CA MET A 87 35.63 9.47 1.15
C MET A 87 35.17 9.64 2.60
N ALA A 88 35.58 10.71 3.27
CA ALA A 88 35.21 11.00 4.66
C ALA A 88 33.73 11.38 4.82
N ASN A 89 33.08 11.85 3.76
CA ASN A 89 31.67 12.27 3.79
C ASN A 89 30.68 11.11 3.67
N GLY A 90 31.19 9.86 3.46
CA GLY A 90 30.36 8.67 3.37
C GLY A 90 29.74 8.45 2.00
N LYS A 91 28.65 7.67 1.96
CA LYS A 91 27.97 7.28 0.72
C LYS A 91 27.19 8.46 0.12
N VAL A 92 27.19 8.54 -1.20
CA VAL A 92 26.34 9.45 -1.99
C VAL A 92 25.31 8.65 -2.78
N ASN A 93 24.17 9.24 -3.10
CA ASN A 93 23.14 8.61 -3.90
C ASN A 93 22.50 9.58 -4.89
N TYR A 94 21.96 9.00 -5.96
CA TYR A 94 21.16 9.73 -6.95
C TYR A 94 20.01 8.82 -7.42
N THR A 95 18.91 9.44 -7.88
CA THR A 95 17.73 8.72 -8.34
C THR A 95 17.46 9.00 -9.81
N PHE A 96 17.29 7.93 -10.59
CA PHE A 96 16.86 7.98 -11.99
C PHE A 96 15.38 7.57 -12.08
N GLU A 97 14.61 8.29 -12.88
CA GLU A 97 13.22 7.95 -13.17
C GLU A 97 13.13 7.02 -14.37
N ILE A 98 12.46 5.89 -14.21
CA ILE A 98 12.19 4.90 -15.25
C ILE A 98 10.69 4.89 -15.51
N LYS A 99 10.25 5.48 -16.60
CA LYS A 99 8.84 5.55 -16.97
C LYS A 99 8.49 4.49 -18.00
N ASN A 100 7.34 3.85 -17.82
CA ASN A 100 6.73 3.02 -18.85
C ASN A 100 5.78 3.87 -19.72
N GLU A 101 6.18 4.20 -20.94
CA GLU A 101 5.35 4.93 -21.92
C GLU A 101 4.60 3.97 -22.87
N GLY A 102 4.70 2.66 -22.66
CA GLY A 102 3.98 1.65 -23.42
C GLY A 102 2.58 1.39 -22.90
N ASP A 103 1.87 0.50 -23.56
CA ASP A 103 0.55 0.00 -23.20
C ASP A 103 0.58 -1.41 -22.57
N GLY A 104 1.77 -2.05 -22.52
CA GLY A 104 2.04 -3.28 -21.80
C GLY A 104 2.86 -3.06 -20.53
N ASP A 105 2.90 -4.06 -19.65
CA ASP A 105 3.70 -4.04 -18.43
C ASP A 105 5.20 -4.06 -18.75
N LEU A 106 5.95 -3.08 -18.25
CA LEU A 106 7.42 -3.08 -18.32
C LEU A 106 7.97 -3.91 -17.16
N ILE A 107 8.56 -5.04 -17.49
CA ILE A 107 9.18 -5.94 -16.52
C ILE A 107 10.67 -5.64 -16.48
N ILE A 108 11.19 -5.43 -15.28
CA ILE A 108 12.63 -5.35 -15.01
C ILE A 108 13.08 -6.74 -14.58
N ASP A 109 13.70 -7.49 -15.50
CA ASP A 109 14.05 -8.90 -15.29
C ASP A 109 15.25 -9.07 -14.36
N SER A 110 16.22 -8.16 -14.40
CA SER A 110 17.41 -8.18 -13.55
C SER A 110 18.05 -6.82 -13.42
N ILE A 111 18.74 -6.60 -12.31
CA ILE A 111 19.53 -5.40 -11.99
C ILE A 111 20.89 -5.83 -11.50
N TRP A 112 21.96 -5.15 -11.98
CA TRP A 112 23.33 -5.34 -11.48
C TRP A 112 24.18 -4.09 -11.67
N THR A 113 25.33 -4.04 -11.02
CA THR A 113 26.23 -2.88 -11.06
C THR A 113 27.60 -3.25 -11.62
N SER A 114 28.36 -2.28 -12.10
CA SER A 114 29.71 -2.47 -12.63
C SER A 114 30.79 -2.65 -11.56
N CYS A 115 30.48 -2.38 -10.27
CA CYS A 115 31.46 -2.38 -9.17
C CYS A 115 30.77 -2.66 -7.84
N HIS A 116 31.45 -3.38 -6.93
CA HIS A 116 30.97 -3.61 -5.56
C HIS A 116 30.83 -2.32 -4.73
N CYS A 117 31.50 -1.24 -5.15
CA CYS A 117 31.37 0.08 -4.52
C CYS A 117 30.02 0.76 -4.80
N THR A 118 29.22 0.17 -5.68
CA THR A 118 27.92 0.73 -6.13
C THR A 118 26.83 -0.30 -5.91
N THR A 119 25.72 0.13 -5.34
CA THR A 119 24.49 -0.65 -5.24
C THR A 119 23.32 0.12 -5.85
N ALA A 120 22.30 -0.60 -6.25
CA ALA A 120 21.09 -0.01 -6.81
C ALA A 120 19.84 -0.60 -6.14
N ARG A 121 18.77 0.20 -6.11
CA ARG A 121 17.48 -0.19 -5.53
C ARG A 121 16.36 0.41 -6.35
N LEU A 122 15.38 -0.39 -6.72
CA LEU A 122 14.22 0.06 -7.50
C LEU A 122 13.00 0.20 -6.59
N GLN A 123 12.33 1.35 -6.68
CA GLN A 123 11.07 1.61 -5.99
C GLN A 123 9.98 1.87 -7.00
N ILE A 124 8.83 1.17 -6.86
CA ILE A 124 7.63 1.33 -7.67
C ILE A 124 6.47 1.58 -6.72
N GLY A 125 5.88 2.77 -6.78
CA GLY A 125 4.89 3.21 -5.81
C GLY A 125 5.44 3.13 -4.38
N LYS A 126 4.84 2.29 -3.54
CA LYS A 126 5.28 2.07 -2.14
C LYS A 126 6.22 0.85 -1.97
N LYS A 127 6.36 0.03 -3.00
CA LYS A 127 7.16 -1.19 -2.96
C LYS A 127 8.61 -0.84 -3.30
N LYS A 128 9.55 -1.18 -2.40
CA LYS A 128 10.98 -1.00 -2.58
C LYS A 128 11.65 -2.37 -2.68
N SER A 129 12.52 -2.56 -3.68
CA SER A 129 13.29 -3.78 -3.88
C SER A 129 14.40 -3.93 -2.82
N PRO A 130 15.01 -5.13 -2.69
CA PRO A 130 16.33 -5.28 -2.08
C PRO A 130 17.39 -4.42 -2.78
N GLU A 131 18.57 -4.31 -2.21
CA GLU A 131 19.74 -3.76 -2.89
C GLU A 131 20.35 -4.79 -3.85
N PHE A 132 20.65 -4.34 -5.06
CA PHE A 132 21.36 -5.09 -6.08
C PHE A 132 22.80 -4.60 -6.16
N GLY A 133 23.76 -5.52 -6.25
CA GLY A 133 25.17 -5.26 -6.41
C GLY A 133 25.69 -5.73 -7.78
N MET A 134 26.93 -6.22 -7.83
CA MET A 134 27.56 -6.72 -9.08
C MET A 134 26.91 -7.99 -9.61
N ASP A 135 26.33 -8.82 -8.75
CA ASP A 135 25.69 -10.05 -9.19
C ASP A 135 24.41 -9.71 -9.98
N LYS A 136 24.30 -10.28 -11.16
CA LYS A 136 23.10 -10.14 -11.99
C LYS A 136 21.98 -11.00 -11.38
N LEU A 137 21.21 -10.40 -10.47
CA LEU A 137 20.11 -11.06 -9.81
C LEU A 137 18.79 -10.79 -10.52
N SER A 138 17.98 -11.83 -10.63
CA SER A 138 16.63 -11.70 -11.16
C SER A 138 15.74 -10.90 -10.21
N THR A 139 14.85 -10.12 -10.79
CA THR A 139 13.81 -9.36 -10.10
C THR A 139 12.47 -9.57 -10.80
N ASP A 140 11.39 -9.43 -10.07
CA ASP A 140 10.02 -9.50 -10.58
C ASP A 140 9.33 -8.12 -10.58
N GLN A 141 10.15 -7.06 -10.64
CA GLN A 141 9.64 -5.70 -10.57
C GLN A 141 8.92 -5.34 -11.87
N LYS A 142 7.68 -4.84 -11.75
CA LYS A 142 6.79 -4.51 -12.84
C LYS A 142 6.33 -3.06 -12.73
N ILE A 143 6.54 -2.28 -13.79
CA ILE A 143 6.08 -0.91 -13.95
C ILE A 143 4.88 -0.92 -14.89
N ALA A 144 3.69 -0.61 -14.41
CA ALA A 144 2.48 -0.61 -15.21
C ALA A 144 2.50 0.50 -16.28
N PRO A 145 1.67 0.41 -17.34
CA PRO A 145 1.51 1.47 -18.32
C PRO A 145 1.28 2.84 -17.69
N GLY A 146 2.11 3.83 -18.08
CA GLY A 146 2.06 5.20 -17.55
C GLY A 146 2.68 5.39 -16.17
N GLU A 147 3.04 4.32 -15.45
CA GLU A 147 3.67 4.39 -14.13
C GLU A 147 5.17 4.71 -14.25
N THR A 148 5.73 5.26 -13.18
CA THR A 148 7.17 5.56 -13.04
C THR A 148 7.76 4.81 -11.87
N GLY A 149 8.85 4.09 -12.13
CA GLY A 149 9.74 3.54 -11.11
C GLY A 149 10.89 4.50 -10.82
N VAL A 150 11.43 4.48 -9.60
CA VAL A 150 12.57 5.27 -9.16
C VAL A 150 13.73 4.33 -8.85
N LEU A 151 14.80 4.44 -9.64
CA LEU A 151 16.05 3.70 -9.44
C LEU A 151 17.02 4.55 -8.61
N GLU A 152 17.20 4.19 -7.34
CA GLU A 152 18.19 4.78 -6.44
C GLU A 152 19.53 4.11 -6.68
N VAL A 153 20.55 4.87 -7.07
CA VAL A 153 21.94 4.42 -7.22
C VAL A 153 22.74 4.95 -6.05
N ILE A 154 23.39 4.09 -5.30
CA ILE A 154 24.15 4.40 -4.08
C ILE A 154 25.61 4.09 -4.36
N PHE A 155 26.49 5.07 -4.25
CA PHE A 155 27.92 4.94 -4.42
C PHE A 155 28.67 5.14 -3.09
N ASN A 156 29.58 4.21 -2.78
CA ASN A 156 30.46 4.29 -1.60
C ASN A 156 31.88 4.66 -2.03
N PRO A 157 32.29 5.92 -1.92
CA PRO A 157 33.64 6.36 -2.36
C PRO A 157 34.77 5.75 -1.51
N ALA A 158 34.50 5.37 -0.26
CA ALA A 158 35.51 4.78 0.62
C ALA A 158 35.73 3.27 0.39
N PHE A 159 34.93 2.61 -0.47
CA PHE A 159 34.96 1.14 -0.62
C PHE A 159 36.35 0.60 -1.01
N HIS A 160 37.06 1.27 -1.88
CA HIS A 160 38.40 0.87 -2.36
C HIS A 160 39.55 1.61 -1.64
N GLY A 161 39.24 2.41 -0.63
CA GLY A 161 40.24 3.25 0.04
C GLY A 161 40.97 4.16 -0.94
N HIS A 162 42.23 4.44 -0.70
CA HIS A 162 43.06 5.33 -1.54
C HIS A 162 43.16 4.86 -3.01
N ALA A 163 43.03 3.56 -3.27
CA ALA A 163 43.03 3.04 -4.66
C ALA A 163 41.79 3.45 -5.46
N GLY A 164 40.76 3.95 -4.79
CA GLY A 164 39.52 4.44 -5.43
C GLY A 164 39.48 5.95 -5.60
N MET A 165 40.60 6.67 -5.35
CA MET A 165 40.69 8.13 -5.53
C MET A 165 40.82 8.54 -7.00
N GLY A 166 40.40 9.78 -7.32
CA GLY A 166 40.40 10.36 -8.64
C GLY A 166 39.08 10.17 -9.37
N ALA A 167 39.11 10.44 -10.67
CA ALA A 167 37.93 10.37 -11.53
C ALA A 167 37.43 8.93 -11.67
N ILE A 168 36.15 8.72 -11.34
CA ILE A 168 35.48 7.43 -11.44
C ILE A 168 34.20 7.52 -12.26
N THR A 169 33.84 6.43 -12.91
CA THR A 169 32.50 6.22 -13.48
C THR A 169 32.01 4.83 -13.12
N ARG A 170 30.76 4.74 -12.70
CA ARG A 170 30.09 3.50 -12.33
C ARG A 170 28.77 3.36 -13.06
N ALA A 171 28.48 2.16 -13.52
CA ALA A 171 27.26 1.87 -14.26
C ALA A 171 26.34 0.94 -13.45
N VAL A 172 25.03 1.14 -13.66
CA VAL A 172 23.96 0.22 -13.24
C VAL A 172 23.22 -0.22 -14.49
N TYR A 173 23.03 -1.51 -14.60
CA TYR A 173 22.38 -2.15 -15.73
C TYR A 173 21.05 -2.74 -15.31
N LEU A 174 20.05 -2.64 -16.19
CA LEU A 174 18.74 -3.25 -16.02
C LEU A 174 18.40 -4.03 -17.28
N SER A 175 18.02 -5.31 -17.15
CA SER A 175 17.37 -6.04 -18.24
C SER A 175 15.88 -5.80 -18.23
N THR A 176 15.28 -5.64 -19.41
CA THR A 176 13.85 -5.38 -19.56
C THR A 176 13.21 -6.24 -20.64
N ASN A 177 11.88 -6.31 -20.63
CA ASN A 177 11.09 -6.92 -21.70
C ASN A 177 10.73 -5.93 -22.84
N ASP A 178 11.19 -4.66 -22.80
CA ASP A 178 11.01 -3.72 -23.91
C ASP A 178 11.73 -4.26 -25.15
N PRO A 179 11.02 -4.48 -26.29
CA PRO A 179 11.63 -5.04 -27.50
C PRO A 179 12.77 -4.19 -28.08
N ASN A 180 12.73 -2.87 -27.85
CA ASN A 180 13.71 -1.93 -28.38
C ASN A 180 14.83 -1.60 -27.36
N ASN A 181 14.63 -1.86 -26.09
CA ASN A 181 15.54 -1.52 -25.01
C ASN A 181 15.69 -2.71 -24.03
N LYS A 182 16.24 -3.84 -24.55
CA LYS A 182 16.44 -5.07 -23.78
C LYS A 182 17.35 -4.88 -22.58
N GLN A 183 18.27 -3.93 -22.66
CA GLN A 183 19.16 -3.53 -21.59
C GLN A 183 19.23 -2.02 -21.53
N ILE A 184 19.12 -1.49 -20.34
CA ILE A 184 19.29 -0.09 -20.00
C ILE A 184 20.58 0.04 -19.20
N GLU A 185 21.27 1.14 -19.38
CA GLU A 185 22.44 1.52 -18.60
C GLU A 185 22.26 2.95 -18.09
N VAL A 186 22.46 3.13 -16.80
CA VAL A 186 22.61 4.46 -16.17
C VAL A 186 23.99 4.56 -15.55
N ARG A 187 24.57 5.77 -15.51
CA ARG A 187 25.92 6.02 -15.02
C ARG A 187 25.94 7.10 -13.96
N VAL A 188 26.83 6.93 -13.01
CA VAL A 188 27.21 7.98 -12.07
C VAL A 188 28.71 8.20 -12.15
N SER A 189 29.15 9.46 -12.09
CA SER A 189 30.56 9.85 -12.05
C SER A 189 30.86 10.71 -10.84
N ALA A 190 32.13 10.75 -10.44
CA ALA A 190 32.63 11.64 -9.41
C ALA A 190 34.16 11.79 -9.54
N ASP A 191 34.72 12.84 -8.94
CA ASP A 191 36.15 12.93 -8.60
C ASP A 191 36.28 12.69 -7.09
N VAL A 192 36.95 11.58 -6.70
CA VAL A 192 37.02 11.11 -5.31
C VAL A 192 38.31 11.56 -4.67
N SER A 193 38.19 12.31 -3.58
CA SER A 193 39.31 12.71 -2.70
C SER A 193 39.31 11.95 -1.37
N SER A 194 40.41 12.06 -0.62
CA SER A 194 40.57 11.50 0.74
C SER A 194 39.65 12.15 1.78
#